data_ec6eaacc7f18048591bc1ffe5d173294
#
_entry.id   ec6eaacc7f18048591bc1ffe5d173294
#
_cell.length_a   1.000
_cell.length_b   1.000
_cell.length_c   1.000
_cell.angle_alpha   90.00
_cell.angle_beta   90.00
_cell.angle_gamma   90.00
#
_symmetry.space_group_name_H-M   'P 1'
#
loop_
_entity.id
_entity.type
_entity.pdbx_description
1 polymer ?
#
loop_
_entity_poly.entity_id
_entity_poly.type
_entity_poly.pdbx_seq_one_letter_code
_entity_poly.pdbx_strand_id
1 'polypeptide(L)'
;PTEIAFDVHSTRRTLEALGHHPRFGINFDPSHFGYQGVDYLGFLREFGPRLFNVHVKDVWWSPSGAECGVFGGHADFGAPGRFWDFRSPGRG
;
A
#
# COMPACT_ATOMS: atom_id res chain seq x y z
N PRO A 1 3.71 2.37 -5.11
CA PRO A 1 4.81 1.89 -4.29
C PRO A 1 6.15 2.07 -4.95
N THR A 2 6.60 3.29 -4.95
CA THR A 2 7.97 3.66 -5.32
C THR A 2 8.77 4.01 -4.07
N GLU A 3 8.16 3.83 -2.91
CA GLU A 3 8.74 4.12 -1.60
C GLU A 3 9.66 3.00 -1.14
N ILE A 4 10.63 3.32 -0.30
CA ILE A 4 11.57 2.35 0.28
C ILE A 4 10.86 1.35 1.20
N ALA A 5 9.91 1.83 2.00
CA ALA A 5 9.09 1.01 2.90
C ALA A 5 7.72 0.73 2.25
N PHE A 6 7.63 -0.34 1.48
CA PHE A 6 6.46 -0.68 0.68
C PHE A 6 5.73 -1.95 1.15
N ASP A 7 6.28 -2.69 2.10
CA ASP A 7 5.70 -3.87 2.72
C ASP A 7 6.25 -4.07 4.14
N VAL A 8 5.85 -5.14 4.80
CA VAL A 8 6.29 -5.45 6.17
C VAL A 8 7.81 -5.62 6.24
N HIS A 9 8.38 -6.38 5.31
CA HIS A 9 9.81 -6.67 5.31
C HIS A 9 10.65 -5.40 5.09
N SER A 10 10.34 -4.63 4.07
CA SER A 10 11.07 -3.40 3.74
C SER A 10 10.93 -2.34 4.83
N THR A 11 9.77 -2.30 5.50
CA THR A 11 9.56 -1.39 6.64
C THR A 11 10.42 -1.77 7.84
N ARG A 12 10.51 -3.06 8.18
CA ARG A 12 11.45 -3.53 9.22
C ARG A 12 12.88 -3.12 8.91
N ARG A 13 13.31 -3.35 7.67
CA ARG A 13 14.66 -2.97 7.18
C ARG A 13 14.91 -1.47 7.30
N THR A 14 13.93 -0.67 6.94
CA THR A 14 14.02 0.79 7.04
C THR A 14 14.17 1.24 8.49
N LEU A 15 13.36 0.71 9.40
CA LEU A 15 13.47 1.01 10.84
C LEU A 15 14.82 0.61 11.42
N GLU A 16 15.32 -0.57 11.09
CA GLU A 16 16.65 -1.03 11.51
C GLU A 16 17.76 -0.10 11.00
N ALA A 17 17.72 0.27 9.73
CA ALA A 17 18.70 1.18 9.12
C ALA A 17 18.73 2.57 9.78
N LEU A 18 17.57 3.02 10.28
CA LEU A 18 17.42 4.29 11.01
C LEU A 18 17.63 4.15 12.53
N GLY A 19 18.05 2.98 13.01
CA GLY A 19 18.23 2.71 14.44
C GLY A 19 16.96 2.90 15.25
N HIS A 20 15.79 2.64 14.67
CA HIS A 20 14.48 2.85 15.28
C HIS A 20 14.26 4.27 15.81
N HIS A 21 14.81 5.27 15.11
CA HIS A 21 14.73 6.66 15.53
C HIS A 21 13.28 7.09 15.81
N PRO A 22 12.97 7.69 16.99
CA PRO A 22 11.59 7.94 17.42
C PRO A 22 10.85 8.99 16.61
N ARG A 23 11.55 9.83 15.85
CA ARG A 23 10.94 10.83 14.97
C ARG A 23 10.58 10.30 13.58
N PHE A 24 10.97 9.07 13.26
CA PHE A 24 10.56 8.44 12.03
C PHE A 24 9.20 7.77 12.22
N GLY A 25 8.24 8.17 11.41
CA GLY A 25 6.89 7.60 11.38
C GLY A 25 6.45 7.27 9.97
N ILE A 26 5.37 6.52 9.88
CA ILE A 26 4.82 5.99 8.64
C ILE A 26 3.51 6.73 8.34
N ASN A 27 3.38 7.19 7.11
CA ASN A 27 2.10 7.59 6.55
C ASN A 27 1.42 6.34 5.97
N PHE A 28 0.51 5.76 6.72
CA PHE A 28 -0.14 4.51 6.36
C PHE A 28 -1.26 4.73 5.36
N ASP A 29 -1.23 3.96 4.28
CA ASP A 29 -2.29 3.94 3.26
C ASP A 29 -2.60 2.48 2.90
N PRO A 30 -3.72 1.92 3.38
CA PRO A 30 -4.06 0.52 3.15
C PRO A 30 -4.24 0.19 1.66
N SER A 31 -4.64 1.14 0.84
CA SER A 31 -4.84 0.90 -0.60
C SER A 31 -3.53 0.56 -1.31
N HIS A 32 -2.41 1.14 -0.88
CA HIS A 32 -1.09 0.82 -1.43
C HIS A 32 -0.60 -0.57 -1.06
N PHE A 33 -1.06 -1.13 0.04
CA PHE A 33 -0.80 -2.52 0.40
C PHE A 33 -1.79 -3.48 -0.26
N GLY A 34 -3.04 -3.04 -0.40
CA GLY A 34 -4.11 -3.86 -0.93
C GLY A 34 -3.78 -4.44 -2.29
N TYR A 35 -3.44 -3.63 -3.28
CA TYR A 35 -3.15 -4.13 -4.64
C TYR A 35 -1.85 -4.96 -4.72
N GLN A 36 -0.97 -4.87 -3.74
CA GLN A 36 0.22 -5.72 -3.63
C GLN A 36 -0.08 -7.07 -2.99
N GLY A 37 -1.24 -7.26 -2.37
CA GLY A 37 -1.54 -8.46 -1.59
C GLY A 37 -0.83 -8.50 -0.22
N VAL A 38 -0.39 -7.37 0.30
CA VAL A 38 0.24 -7.28 1.63
C VAL A 38 -0.83 -7.32 2.72
N ASP A 39 -0.57 -8.07 3.79
CA ASP A 39 -1.42 -8.07 4.99
C ASP A 39 -1.31 -6.73 5.72
N TYR A 40 -2.16 -5.78 5.33
CA TYR A 40 -2.17 -4.44 5.93
C TYR A 40 -2.70 -4.44 7.37
N LEU A 41 -3.49 -5.42 7.78
CA LEU A 41 -3.91 -5.57 9.18
C LEU A 41 -2.75 -6.04 10.06
N GLY A 42 -1.96 -7.00 9.57
CA GLY A 42 -0.71 -7.42 10.21
C GLY A 42 0.27 -6.26 10.32
N PHE A 43 0.38 -5.45 9.27
CA PHE A 43 1.21 -4.24 9.26
C PHE A 43 0.77 -3.25 10.35
N LEU A 44 -0.54 -2.98 10.47
CA LEU A 44 -1.10 -2.12 11.53
C LEU A 44 -0.76 -2.63 12.93
N ARG A 45 -0.87 -3.94 13.15
CA ARG A 45 -0.57 -4.55 14.45
C ARG A 45 0.90 -4.42 14.82
N GLU A 46 1.79 -4.62 13.85
CA GLU A 46 3.23 -4.57 14.09
C GLU A 46 3.77 -3.14 14.24
N PHE A 47 3.32 -2.23 13.37
CA PHE A 47 3.88 -0.88 13.28
C PHE A 47 2.98 0.21 13.85
N GLY A 48 1.90 -0.15 14.56
CA GLY A 48 0.94 0.81 15.11
C GLY A 48 1.58 2.03 15.78
N PRO A 49 2.56 1.86 16.70
CA PRO A 49 3.23 2.99 17.36
C PRO A 49 4.03 3.90 16.42
N ARG A 50 4.28 3.47 15.18
CA ARG A 50 5.00 4.21 14.15
C ARG A 50 4.07 4.90 13.14
N LEU A 51 2.78 4.71 13.25
CA LEU A 51 1.81 5.32 12.33
C LEU A 51 1.51 6.74 12.78
N PHE A 52 2.10 7.71 12.10
CA PHE A 52 1.94 9.13 12.43
C PHE A 52 0.84 9.80 11.62
N ASN A 53 0.46 9.22 10.49
CA ASN A 53 -0.65 9.68 9.66
C ASN A 53 -1.30 8.50 8.93
N VAL A 54 -2.55 8.67 8.52
CA VAL A 54 -3.32 7.65 7.80
C VAL A 54 -4.06 8.28 6.63
N HIS A 55 -3.93 7.69 5.46
CA HIS A 55 -4.81 7.96 4.33
C HIS A 55 -5.94 6.93 4.32
N VAL A 56 -7.17 7.40 4.40
CA VAL A 56 -8.37 6.55 4.36
C VAL A 56 -8.81 6.39 2.91
N LYS A 57 -8.31 5.34 2.27
CA LYS A 57 -8.51 5.06 0.85
C LYS A 57 -8.63 3.56 0.62
N ASP A 58 -9.46 3.17 -0.30
CA ASP A 58 -9.69 1.77 -0.67
C ASP A 58 -9.07 1.44 -2.03
N VAL A 59 -9.04 0.15 -2.36
CA VAL A 59 -8.52 -0.34 -3.64
C VAL A 59 -9.42 -1.44 -4.17
N TRP A 60 -9.67 -1.40 -5.46
CA TRP A 60 -10.36 -2.45 -6.19
C TRP A 60 -9.36 -3.23 -7.05
N TRP A 61 -9.57 -4.52 -7.15
CA TRP A 61 -8.84 -5.41 -8.06
C TRP A 61 -9.75 -6.00 -9.09
N SER A 62 -9.22 -6.25 -10.27
CA SER A 62 -9.91 -7.05 -11.27
C SER A 62 -10.01 -8.50 -10.79
N PRO A 63 -11.22 -9.07 -10.72
CA PRO A 63 -11.41 -10.48 -10.36
C PRO A 63 -10.99 -11.44 -11.46
N SER A 64 -10.73 -10.96 -12.66
CA SER A 64 -10.30 -11.73 -13.82
C SER A 64 -9.06 -11.10 -14.43
N GLY A 65 -8.43 -11.79 -15.38
CA GLY A 65 -7.25 -11.29 -16.08
C GLY A 65 -7.47 -9.90 -16.66
N ALA A 66 -6.40 -9.10 -16.66
CA ALA A 66 -6.37 -7.76 -17.23
C ALA A 66 -5.18 -7.64 -18.19
N GLU A 67 -5.27 -6.69 -19.11
CA GLU A 67 -4.16 -6.41 -20.03
C GLU A 67 -2.98 -5.78 -19.33
N CYS A 68 -3.24 -5.02 -18.25
CA CYS A 68 -2.23 -4.39 -17.43
C CYS A 68 -2.11 -5.15 -16.09
N GLY A 69 -0.88 -5.44 -15.68
CA GLY A 69 -0.60 -6.00 -14.37
C GLY A 69 -0.53 -4.94 -13.28
N VAL A 70 0.02 -5.32 -12.14
CA VAL A 70 0.15 -4.42 -10.98
C VAL A 70 0.97 -3.16 -11.25
N PHE A 71 1.91 -3.22 -12.18
CA PHE A 71 2.73 -2.10 -12.61
C PHE A 71 2.14 -1.28 -13.75
N GLY A 72 0.85 -1.41 -14.03
CA GLY A 72 0.14 -0.87 -15.18
C GLY A 72 0.05 0.67 -15.29
N GLY A 73 1.14 1.38 -14.96
CA GLY A 73 1.21 2.84 -15.01
C GLY A 73 1.07 3.47 -16.41
N HIS A 74 1.09 2.66 -17.46
CA HIS A 74 0.79 3.08 -18.85
C HIS A 74 -0.70 3.22 -19.13
N ALA A 75 -1.56 2.79 -18.21
CA ALA A 75 -3.01 2.98 -18.30
C ALA A 75 -3.48 3.98 -17.25
N ASP A 76 -4.28 4.95 -17.65
CA ASP A 76 -4.85 5.94 -16.73
C ASP A 76 -5.74 5.29 -15.67
N PHE A 77 -5.85 5.93 -14.52
CA PHE A 77 -6.79 5.49 -13.49
C PHE A 77 -8.22 5.51 -14.04
N GLY A 78 -8.97 4.46 -13.73
CA GLY A 78 -10.32 4.27 -14.26
C GLY A 78 -10.38 3.69 -15.68
N ALA A 79 -9.26 3.51 -16.37
CA ALA A 79 -9.25 2.92 -17.70
C ALA A 79 -9.67 1.45 -17.70
N PRO A 80 -10.42 0.98 -18.70
CA PRO A 80 -10.68 -0.44 -18.90
C PRO A 80 -9.37 -1.24 -19.02
N GLY A 81 -9.34 -2.45 -18.50
CA GLY A 81 -8.18 -3.33 -18.58
C GLY A 81 -7.13 -3.14 -17.48
N ARG A 82 -7.32 -2.21 -16.56
CA ARG A 82 -6.46 -2.11 -15.37
C ARG A 82 -6.69 -3.30 -14.45
N PHE A 83 -5.60 -3.78 -13.84
CA PHE A 83 -5.64 -4.85 -12.85
C PHE A 83 -6.20 -4.37 -11.50
N TRP A 84 -5.94 -3.11 -11.13
CA TRP A 84 -6.39 -2.49 -9.88
C TRP A 84 -6.65 -0.99 -10.06
N ASP A 85 -7.41 -0.41 -9.14
CA ASP A 85 -7.65 1.03 -9.13
C ASP A 85 -8.01 1.48 -7.70
N PHE A 86 -7.76 2.75 -7.40
CA PHE A 86 -8.18 3.34 -6.13
C PHE A 86 -9.69 3.56 -6.09
N ARG A 87 -10.26 3.43 -4.89
CA ARG A 87 -11.68 3.65 -4.64
C ARG A 87 -11.89 4.42 -3.33
N SER A 88 -13.06 5.04 -3.21
CA SER A 88 -13.53 5.54 -1.91
C SER A 88 -13.70 4.38 -0.94
N PRO A 89 -13.48 4.60 0.39
CA PRO A 89 -13.63 3.55 1.39
C PRO A 89 -14.96 2.81 1.29
N GLY A 90 -14.89 1.49 1.36
CA GLY A 90 -16.06 0.60 1.24
C GLY A 90 -16.49 0.27 -0.19
N ARG A 91 -15.73 0.71 -1.19
CA ARG A 91 -16.04 0.46 -2.61
C ARG A 91 -14.96 -0.37 -3.32
N GLY A 92 -14.00 -0.81 -2.59
CA GLY A 92 -12.96 -1.72 -3.07
C GLY A 92 -13.28 -3.19 -2.90
#